data_c15b59f4b75a34d9c72688511086ebd3
#
_entry.id   c15b59f4b75a34d9c72688511086ebd3
#
_cell.length_a   1.000
_cell.length_b   1.000
_cell.length_c   1.000
_cell.angle_alpha   90.00
_cell.angle_beta   90.00
_cell.angle_gamma   90.00
#
_symmetry.space_group_name_H-M   'P 1'
#
loop_
_entity.id
_entity.type
_entity.pdbx_description
1 polymer ?
#
loop_
_entity_poly.entity_id
_entity_poly.type
_entity_poly.pdbx_seq_one_letter_code
_entity_poly.pdbx_strand_id
1 'polypeptide(L)'
;ALPRKRKSELAKRYGSLTTDVEKMKFIDRMVADSRQVALNHTAGLSLPQQMQMSLFAAFSLLDKEDKYRHAMLNLIHSRLKALWDNTGFILPDDPLRAGYYSEIDMLVWAKKFYGDDFVHYLKSTYNPLNVVFRLATETGLVVLNGGGFDGPEWSIRVSLANLNEKDYIKIGLSIRRILNEYAEKWKSENKS
;
A
#
# COMPACT_ATOMS: atom_id res chain seq x y z
N ALA A 1 18.48 39.86 -14.12
CA ALA A 1 17.34 39.96 -13.20
C ALA A 1 16.33 38.84 -13.51
N LEU A 2 15.74 38.23 -12.46
CA LEU A 2 14.74 37.17 -12.62
C LEU A 2 13.45 37.74 -13.24
N PRO A 3 12.75 36.98 -14.11
CA PRO A 3 11.44 37.35 -14.64
C PRO A 3 10.42 37.56 -13.50
N ARG A 4 9.51 38.52 -13.66
CA ARG A 4 8.49 38.89 -12.64
C ARG A 4 7.68 37.71 -12.13
N LYS A 5 7.30 36.78 -13.01
CA LYS A 5 6.58 35.53 -12.66
C LYS A 5 7.40 34.67 -11.68
N ARG A 6 8.69 34.47 -11.95
CA ARG A 6 9.57 33.69 -11.06
C ARG A 6 9.81 34.35 -9.71
N LYS A 7 9.87 35.69 -9.67
CA LYS A 7 9.97 36.41 -8.40
C LYS A 7 8.74 36.19 -7.52
N SER A 8 7.55 36.23 -8.11
CA SER A 8 6.30 35.96 -7.41
C SER A 8 6.21 34.52 -6.89
N GLU A 9 6.64 33.54 -7.69
CA GLU A 9 6.69 32.13 -7.27
C GLU A 9 7.67 31.90 -6.11
N LEU A 10 8.84 32.52 -6.17
CA LEU A 10 9.84 32.45 -5.08
C LEU A 10 9.31 33.12 -3.80
N ALA A 11 8.69 34.30 -3.92
CA ALA A 11 8.10 34.99 -2.78
C ALA A 11 6.97 34.18 -2.14
N LYS A 12 6.12 33.52 -2.93
CA LYS A 12 5.08 32.64 -2.43
C LYS A 12 5.65 31.42 -1.68
N ARG A 13 6.77 30.86 -2.14
CA ARG A 13 7.35 29.63 -1.58
C ARG A 13 8.25 29.89 -0.36
N TYR A 14 9.04 30.96 -0.40
CA TYR A 14 10.07 31.22 0.61
C TYR A 14 9.89 32.54 1.36
N GLY A 15 8.87 33.32 1.07
CA GLY A 15 8.66 34.63 1.68
C GLY A 15 8.45 34.62 3.19
N SER A 16 8.04 33.48 3.75
CA SER A 16 7.96 33.29 5.21
C SER A 16 9.34 33.11 5.88
N LEU A 17 10.38 32.80 5.10
CA LEU A 17 11.74 32.50 5.61
C LEU A 17 12.67 33.70 5.50
N THR A 18 12.45 34.56 4.53
CA THR A 18 13.30 35.75 4.28
C THR A 18 12.55 36.82 3.50
N THR A 19 12.88 38.07 3.77
CA THR A 19 12.35 39.20 3.00
C THR A 19 13.06 39.39 1.65
N ASP A 20 14.22 38.75 1.46
CA ASP A 20 15.05 38.87 0.24
C ASP A 20 15.22 37.52 -0.45
N VAL A 21 14.08 36.96 -0.92
CA VAL A 21 14.02 35.64 -1.54
C VAL A 21 14.88 35.52 -2.80
N GLU A 22 15.18 36.61 -3.47
CA GLU A 22 15.99 36.63 -4.69
C GLU A 22 17.47 36.33 -4.44
N LYS A 23 17.97 36.72 -3.25
CA LYS A 23 19.33 36.45 -2.83
C LYS A 23 19.55 35.10 -2.18
N MET A 24 18.46 34.36 -1.94
CA MET A 24 18.54 33.05 -1.35
C MET A 24 19.31 32.06 -2.26
N LYS A 25 20.39 31.48 -1.75
CA LYS A 25 21.23 30.54 -2.51
C LYS A 25 20.44 29.27 -2.83
N PHE A 26 20.85 28.60 -3.90
CA PHE A 26 20.19 27.33 -4.30
C PHE A 26 20.19 26.29 -3.17
N ILE A 27 21.34 26.16 -2.48
CA ILE A 27 21.46 25.22 -1.36
C ILE A 27 20.49 25.54 -0.22
N ASP A 28 20.31 26.84 0.11
CA ASP A 28 19.40 27.27 1.17
C ASP A 28 17.94 26.97 0.82
N ARG A 29 17.58 27.06 -0.48
CA ARG A 29 16.25 26.66 -0.98
C ARG A 29 16.05 25.16 -0.85
N MET A 30 17.04 24.34 -1.22
CA MET A 30 16.96 22.88 -1.05
C MET A 30 16.81 22.49 0.41
N VAL A 31 17.54 23.16 1.32
CA VAL A 31 17.41 22.91 2.77
C VAL A 31 16.03 23.33 3.26
N ALA A 32 15.51 24.48 2.82
CA ALA A 32 14.17 24.93 3.18
C ALA A 32 13.08 23.97 2.69
N ASP A 33 13.17 23.52 1.44
CA ASP A 33 12.24 22.54 0.87
C ASP A 33 12.31 21.19 1.60
N SER A 34 13.50 20.70 1.87
CA SER A 34 13.72 19.48 2.66
C SER A 34 13.10 19.57 4.04
N ARG A 35 13.26 20.70 4.73
CA ARG A 35 12.66 20.94 6.05
C ARG A 35 11.15 21.02 5.99
N GLN A 36 10.59 21.63 4.96
CA GLN A 36 9.14 21.74 4.79
C GLN A 36 8.48 20.37 4.56
N VAL A 37 9.14 19.48 3.82
CA VAL A 37 8.75 18.08 3.71
C VAL A 37 8.95 17.33 5.02
N ALA A 38 10.06 17.57 5.72
CA ALA A 38 10.40 16.92 6.98
C ALA A 38 9.54 17.40 8.17
N LEU A 39 8.95 18.58 8.13
CA LEU A 39 8.00 19.04 9.16
C LEU A 39 6.77 18.16 9.25
N ASN A 40 6.35 17.56 8.14
CA ASN A 40 5.28 16.56 8.13
C ASN A 40 5.73 15.19 8.65
N HIS A 41 7.05 14.98 8.81
CA HIS A 41 7.68 13.72 9.19
C HIS A 41 8.75 13.87 10.29
N THR A 42 8.60 14.87 11.16
CA THR A 42 9.55 15.12 12.27
C THR A 42 11.01 15.29 11.88
N ALA A 43 11.30 16.32 11.07
CA ALA A 43 12.65 16.93 10.92
C ALA A 43 13.82 15.97 10.59
N GLY A 44 13.59 14.98 9.75
CA GLY A 44 14.64 14.08 9.26
C GLY A 44 14.79 12.81 10.10
N LEU A 45 15.73 11.97 9.68
CA LEU A 45 15.97 10.67 10.31
C LEU A 45 16.68 10.86 11.66
N SER A 46 16.24 10.13 12.68
CA SER A 46 16.95 10.05 13.95
C SER A 46 18.33 9.40 13.78
N LEU A 47 19.27 9.69 14.69
CA LEU A 47 20.60 9.07 14.64
C LEU A 47 20.56 7.54 14.58
N PRO A 48 19.73 6.82 15.35
CA PRO A 48 19.59 5.36 15.21
C PRO A 48 19.16 4.93 13.82
N GLN A 49 18.23 5.63 13.19
CA GLN A 49 17.79 5.32 11.81
C GLN A 49 18.91 5.54 10.79
N GLN A 50 19.68 6.65 10.92
CA GLN A 50 20.83 6.91 10.06
C GLN A 50 21.90 5.82 10.20
N MET A 51 22.18 5.39 11.43
CA MET A 51 23.12 4.29 11.70
C MET A 51 22.64 2.96 11.07
N GLN A 52 21.38 2.61 11.23
CA GLN A 52 20.81 1.41 10.62
C GLN A 52 20.90 1.46 9.09
N MET A 53 20.54 2.58 8.47
CA MET A 53 20.64 2.75 7.02
C MET A 53 22.09 2.64 6.54
N SER A 54 23.03 3.22 7.27
CA SER A 54 24.47 3.15 6.94
C SER A 54 25.01 1.73 7.06
N LEU A 55 24.61 0.99 8.09
CA LEU A 55 24.97 -0.43 8.26
C LEU A 55 24.38 -1.29 7.15
N PHE A 56 23.11 -1.07 6.78
CA PHE A 56 22.48 -1.77 5.66
C PHE A 56 23.15 -1.48 4.32
N ALA A 57 23.52 -0.22 4.08
CA ALA A 57 24.25 0.14 2.86
C ALA A 57 25.63 -0.52 2.81
N ALA A 58 26.38 -0.49 3.91
CA ALA A 58 27.67 -1.17 4.01
C ALA A 58 27.55 -2.70 3.82
N PHE A 59 26.55 -3.31 4.46
CA PHE A 59 26.25 -4.73 4.30
C PHE A 59 25.94 -5.08 2.85
N SER A 60 25.08 -4.30 2.18
CA SER A 60 24.71 -4.52 0.78
C SER A 60 25.92 -4.41 -0.17
N LEU A 61 26.88 -3.52 0.12
CA LEU A 61 28.12 -3.42 -0.65
C LEU A 61 29.05 -4.62 -0.45
N LEU A 62 28.97 -5.31 0.70
CA LEU A 62 29.77 -6.49 1.02
C LEU A 62 29.13 -7.80 0.55
N ASP A 63 27.81 -7.85 0.43
CA ASP A 63 27.05 -9.01 -0.06
C ASP A 63 27.10 -9.11 -1.58
N LYS A 64 28.27 -9.44 -2.11
CA LYS A 64 28.53 -9.49 -3.56
C LYS A 64 27.69 -10.52 -4.32
N GLU A 65 27.13 -11.49 -3.63
CA GLU A 65 26.28 -12.54 -4.21
C GLU A 65 24.79 -12.25 -4.02
N ASP A 66 24.43 -11.08 -3.47
CA ASP A 66 23.05 -10.68 -3.19
C ASP A 66 22.26 -11.74 -2.36
N LYS A 67 22.92 -12.50 -1.51
CA LYS A 67 22.32 -13.60 -0.75
C LYS A 67 21.16 -13.14 0.11
N TYR A 68 21.34 -12.06 0.82
CA TYR A 68 20.29 -11.50 1.67
C TYR A 68 19.08 -11.04 0.85
N ARG A 69 19.34 -10.34 -0.25
CA ARG A 69 18.29 -9.86 -1.15
C ARG A 69 17.48 -11.03 -1.73
N HIS A 70 18.14 -12.06 -2.23
CA HIS A 70 17.47 -13.26 -2.74
C HIS A 70 16.67 -13.99 -1.66
N ALA A 71 17.19 -14.11 -0.45
CA ALA A 71 16.48 -14.73 0.67
C ALA A 71 15.20 -13.94 1.03
N MET A 72 15.27 -12.60 1.07
CA MET A 72 14.11 -11.76 1.36
C MET A 72 13.08 -11.78 0.24
N LEU A 73 13.49 -11.74 -1.02
CA LEU A 73 12.58 -11.85 -2.16
C LEU A 73 11.86 -13.21 -2.15
N ASN A 74 12.57 -14.30 -1.92
CA ASN A 74 11.97 -15.63 -1.84
C ASN A 74 10.95 -15.72 -0.71
N LEU A 75 11.28 -15.15 0.47
CA LEU A 75 10.36 -15.10 1.60
C LEU A 75 9.08 -14.31 1.28
N ILE A 76 9.21 -13.15 0.67
CA ILE A 76 8.05 -12.32 0.30
C ILE A 76 7.23 -13.01 -0.80
N HIS A 77 7.87 -13.62 -1.79
CA HIS A 77 7.18 -14.32 -2.87
C HIS A 77 6.43 -15.56 -2.36
N SER A 78 7.00 -16.34 -1.42
CA SER A 78 6.28 -17.49 -0.85
C SER A 78 5.02 -17.04 -0.10
N ARG A 79 5.12 -15.98 0.67
CA ARG A 79 3.99 -15.39 1.40
C ARG A 79 2.92 -14.81 0.47
N LEU A 80 3.36 -14.11 -0.57
CA LEU A 80 2.48 -13.56 -1.60
C LEU A 80 1.71 -14.69 -2.30
N LYS A 81 2.40 -15.75 -2.70
CA LYS A 81 1.80 -16.93 -3.31
C LYS A 81 0.81 -17.61 -2.34
N ALA A 82 1.20 -17.81 -1.10
CA ALA A 82 0.33 -18.39 -0.07
C ALA A 82 -0.96 -17.58 0.13
N LEU A 83 -0.89 -16.25 0.11
CA LEU A 83 -2.06 -15.39 0.17
C LEU A 83 -2.95 -15.58 -1.07
N TRP A 84 -2.40 -15.39 -2.27
CA TRP A 84 -3.18 -15.33 -3.50
C TRP A 84 -3.77 -16.66 -3.93
N ASP A 85 -3.02 -17.75 -3.83
CA ASP A 85 -3.53 -19.09 -4.17
C ASP A 85 -4.79 -19.47 -3.36
N ASN A 86 -4.90 -18.91 -2.14
CA ASN A 86 -6.01 -19.21 -1.24
C ASN A 86 -7.20 -18.24 -1.36
N THR A 87 -7.02 -17.10 -2.03
CA THR A 87 -8.16 -16.21 -2.35
C THR A 87 -9.01 -16.73 -3.50
N GLY A 88 -8.48 -17.59 -4.35
CA GLY A 88 -9.09 -18.01 -5.62
C GLY A 88 -8.78 -17.05 -6.77
N PHE A 89 -7.95 -16.04 -6.56
CA PHE A 89 -7.45 -15.16 -7.61
C PHE A 89 -6.17 -15.68 -8.25
N ILE A 90 -5.95 -15.30 -9.49
CA ILE A 90 -4.65 -15.45 -10.14
C ILE A 90 -3.89 -14.14 -9.93
N LEU A 91 -2.75 -14.22 -9.28
CA LEU A 91 -1.84 -13.09 -9.18
C LEU A 91 -1.31 -12.75 -10.58
N PRO A 92 -1.54 -11.54 -11.10
CA PRO A 92 -0.95 -11.14 -12.37
C PRO A 92 0.58 -11.20 -12.31
N ASP A 93 1.23 -11.64 -13.38
CA ASP A 93 2.68 -11.59 -13.46
C ASP A 93 3.15 -10.14 -13.58
N ASP A 94 4.14 -9.79 -12.78
CA ASP A 94 4.74 -8.44 -12.77
C ASP A 94 6.20 -8.55 -12.33
N PRO A 95 7.15 -8.45 -13.27
CA PRO A 95 8.58 -8.58 -12.97
C PRO A 95 9.14 -7.45 -12.10
N LEU A 96 8.41 -6.32 -11.98
CA LEU A 96 8.80 -5.17 -11.17
C LEU A 96 8.12 -5.15 -9.79
N ARG A 97 7.36 -6.20 -9.47
CA ARG A 97 6.63 -6.27 -8.19
C ARG A 97 7.58 -6.33 -7.00
N ALA A 98 7.55 -5.30 -6.16
CA ALA A 98 8.24 -5.30 -4.88
C ALA A 98 7.65 -6.33 -3.89
N GLY A 99 6.33 -6.51 -3.93
CA GLY A 99 5.63 -7.56 -3.18
C GLY A 99 5.54 -7.32 -1.67
N TYR A 100 5.99 -6.18 -1.14
CA TYR A 100 5.92 -5.90 0.29
C TYR A 100 4.48 -5.72 0.79
N TYR A 101 3.65 -5.09 -0.03
CA TYR A 101 2.21 -5.00 0.16
C TYR A 101 1.50 -5.66 -1.01
N SER A 102 0.37 -6.29 -0.72
CA SER A 102 -0.55 -6.81 -1.73
C SER A 102 -1.89 -6.13 -1.58
N GLU A 103 -2.44 -5.68 -2.69
CA GLU A 103 -3.79 -5.13 -2.77
C GLU A 103 -4.70 -6.10 -3.52
N ILE A 104 -5.85 -6.38 -2.94
CA ILE A 104 -6.84 -7.30 -3.49
C ILE A 104 -8.13 -6.52 -3.73
N ASP A 105 -8.44 -6.23 -4.99
CA ASP A 105 -9.69 -5.61 -5.40
C ASP A 105 -10.81 -6.65 -5.46
N MET A 106 -11.76 -6.53 -4.54
CA MET A 106 -12.87 -7.46 -4.39
C MET A 106 -13.89 -7.38 -5.51
N LEU A 107 -14.03 -6.20 -6.15
CA LEU A 107 -14.95 -6.06 -7.28
C LEU A 107 -14.42 -6.71 -8.55
N VAL A 108 -13.10 -6.73 -8.74
CA VAL A 108 -12.47 -7.49 -9.83
C VAL A 108 -12.76 -8.98 -9.65
N TRP A 109 -12.67 -9.50 -8.43
CA TRP A 109 -13.07 -10.86 -8.10
C TRP A 109 -14.56 -11.09 -8.37
N ALA A 110 -15.42 -10.24 -7.82
CA ALA A 110 -16.87 -10.33 -7.98
C ALA A 110 -17.27 -10.38 -9.47
N LYS A 111 -16.72 -9.46 -10.27
CA LYS A 111 -16.96 -9.41 -11.71
C LYS A 111 -16.51 -10.68 -12.43
N LYS A 112 -15.31 -11.19 -12.09
CA LYS A 112 -14.74 -12.36 -12.75
C LYS A 112 -15.55 -13.63 -12.51
N PHE A 113 -16.09 -13.83 -11.30
CA PHE A 113 -16.76 -15.07 -10.93
C PHE A 113 -18.28 -15.02 -11.06
N TYR A 114 -18.89 -13.84 -10.97
CA TYR A 114 -20.35 -13.70 -10.90
C TYR A 114 -20.92 -12.62 -11.84
N GLY A 115 -20.08 -11.89 -12.55
CA GLY A 115 -20.51 -10.88 -13.51
C GLY A 115 -20.84 -9.51 -12.90
N ASP A 116 -21.30 -8.60 -13.77
CA ASP A 116 -21.57 -7.21 -13.40
C ASP A 116 -22.78 -7.04 -12.48
N ASP A 117 -23.79 -7.93 -12.57
CA ASP A 117 -24.98 -7.87 -11.72
C ASP A 117 -24.63 -8.10 -10.25
N PHE A 118 -23.71 -9.00 -9.96
CA PHE A 118 -23.23 -9.21 -8.60
C PHE A 118 -22.39 -8.01 -8.10
N VAL A 119 -21.61 -7.39 -8.96
CA VAL A 119 -20.88 -6.15 -8.62
C VAL A 119 -21.89 -5.04 -8.26
N HIS A 120 -22.94 -4.90 -9.04
CA HIS A 120 -24.00 -3.91 -8.76
C HIS A 120 -24.70 -4.20 -7.42
N TYR A 121 -25.03 -5.45 -7.17
CA TYR A 121 -25.60 -5.89 -5.90
C TYR A 121 -24.70 -5.54 -4.70
N LEU A 122 -23.40 -5.86 -4.78
CA LEU A 122 -22.46 -5.51 -3.70
C LEU A 122 -22.45 -4.02 -3.41
N LYS A 123 -22.35 -3.17 -4.45
CA LYS A 123 -22.29 -1.72 -4.31
C LYS A 123 -23.58 -1.11 -3.78
N SER A 124 -24.74 -1.69 -4.11
CA SER A 124 -26.03 -1.17 -3.65
C SER A 124 -26.41 -1.65 -2.27
N THR A 125 -25.93 -2.83 -1.84
CA THR A 125 -26.37 -3.49 -0.62
C THR A 125 -25.40 -3.27 0.55
N TYR A 126 -24.09 -3.13 0.28
CA TYR A 126 -23.07 -3.09 1.32
C TYR A 126 -22.17 -1.85 1.22
N ASN A 127 -21.67 -1.43 2.38
CA ASN A 127 -20.57 -0.47 2.42
C ASN A 127 -19.23 -1.17 2.09
N PRO A 128 -18.30 -0.52 1.38
CA PRO A 128 -16.98 -1.09 1.07
C PRO A 128 -16.21 -1.63 2.29
N LEU A 129 -16.36 -0.98 3.44
CA LEU A 129 -15.71 -1.40 4.70
C LEU A 129 -16.31 -2.64 5.34
N ASN A 130 -17.48 -3.10 4.87
CA ASN A 130 -18.18 -4.24 5.49
C ASN A 130 -17.31 -5.51 5.52
N VAL A 131 -16.57 -5.80 4.44
CA VAL A 131 -15.67 -6.96 4.38
C VAL A 131 -14.55 -6.86 5.40
N VAL A 132 -13.96 -5.65 5.56
CA VAL A 132 -12.87 -5.40 6.52
C VAL A 132 -13.36 -5.63 7.95
N PHE A 133 -14.54 -5.12 8.28
CA PHE A 133 -15.15 -5.33 9.60
C PHE A 133 -15.54 -6.78 9.85
N ARG A 134 -16.07 -7.47 8.85
CA ARG A 134 -16.40 -8.91 8.96
C ARG A 134 -15.14 -9.74 9.18
N LEU A 135 -14.06 -9.48 8.45
CA LEU A 135 -12.77 -10.14 8.68
C LEU A 135 -12.32 -9.96 10.12
N ALA A 136 -12.37 -8.73 10.63
CA ALA A 136 -11.96 -8.44 12.00
C ALA A 136 -12.84 -9.15 13.05
N THR A 137 -14.16 -9.07 12.91
CA THR A 137 -15.10 -9.59 13.92
C THR A 137 -15.25 -11.10 13.89
N GLU A 138 -15.24 -11.71 12.69
CA GLU A 138 -15.49 -13.14 12.53
C GLU A 138 -14.21 -13.99 12.59
N THR A 139 -13.06 -13.42 12.25
CA THR A 139 -11.81 -14.18 12.14
C THR A 139 -10.64 -13.63 12.95
N GLY A 140 -10.80 -12.44 13.54
CA GLY A 140 -9.71 -11.73 14.22
C GLY A 140 -8.66 -11.14 13.28
N LEU A 141 -8.91 -11.14 11.96
CA LEU A 141 -7.98 -10.61 10.96
C LEU A 141 -8.22 -9.12 10.74
N VAL A 142 -7.28 -8.30 11.17
CA VAL A 142 -7.29 -6.85 10.95
C VAL A 142 -6.46 -6.54 9.71
N VAL A 143 -7.15 -6.13 8.65
CA VAL A 143 -6.55 -5.73 7.37
C VAL A 143 -6.83 -4.26 7.11
N LEU A 144 -6.05 -3.64 6.21
CA LEU A 144 -6.23 -2.24 5.85
C LEU A 144 -7.17 -2.12 4.64
N ASN A 145 -8.01 -1.08 4.66
CA ASN A 145 -8.79 -0.70 3.50
C ASN A 145 -7.88 0.00 2.46
N GLY A 146 -7.90 -0.45 1.21
CA GLY A 146 -7.12 0.15 0.13
C GLY A 146 -7.53 1.58 -0.20
N GLY A 147 -8.81 1.93 -0.09
CA GLY A 147 -9.30 3.30 -0.30
C GLY A 147 -8.66 4.37 0.59
N GLY A 148 -8.14 3.98 1.76
CA GLY A 148 -7.35 4.87 2.62
C GLY A 148 -5.92 5.12 2.12
N PHE A 149 -5.50 4.49 1.03
CA PHE A 149 -4.17 4.57 0.41
C PHE A 149 -4.24 4.86 -1.09
N ASP A 150 -5.23 5.63 -1.51
CA ASP A 150 -5.52 5.95 -2.93
C ASP A 150 -5.79 4.72 -3.83
N GLY A 151 -6.04 3.57 -3.23
CA GLY A 151 -6.49 2.36 -3.92
C GLY A 151 -8.02 2.34 -4.12
N PRO A 152 -8.56 1.30 -4.80
CA PRO A 152 -10.00 1.13 -4.94
C PRO A 152 -10.70 1.04 -3.58
N GLU A 153 -11.88 1.64 -3.46
CA GLU A 153 -12.67 1.62 -2.21
C GLU A 153 -13.00 0.20 -1.72
N TRP A 154 -13.22 -0.72 -2.68
CA TRP A 154 -13.51 -2.13 -2.42
C TRP A 154 -12.26 -3.00 -2.42
N SER A 155 -11.12 -2.49 -1.98
CA SER A 155 -9.90 -3.26 -1.90
C SER A 155 -9.42 -3.47 -0.47
N ILE A 156 -8.66 -4.54 -0.30
CA ILE A 156 -8.00 -4.90 0.95
C ILE A 156 -6.50 -4.87 0.71
N ARG A 157 -5.79 -4.19 1.59
CA ARG A 157 -4.33 -4.13 1.58
C ARG A 157 -3.74 -4.99 2.68
N VAL A 158 -2.86 -5.91 2.30
CA VAL A 158 -2.17 -6.86 3.19
C VAL A 158 -0.67 -6.61 3.14
N SER A 159 -0.04 -6.45 4.32
CA SER A 159 1.43 -6.43 4.44
C SER A 159 1.97 -7.86 4.44
N LEU A 160 3.02 -8.11 3.65
CA LEU A 160 3.65 -9.45 3.56
C LEU A 160 4.91 -9.59 4.45
N ALA A 161 5.24 -8.57 5.25
CA ALA A 161 6.43 -8.57 6.08
C ALA A 161 6.27 -9.22 7.46
N ASN A 162 5.07 -9.22 8.02
CA ASN A 162 4.88 -9.32 9.47
C ASN A 162 4.43 -10.70 9.98
N LEU A 163 3.92 -11.58 9.10
CA LEU A 163 3.30 -12.84 9.50
C LEU A 163 4.05 -14.04 8.91
N ASN A 164 3.73 -15.23 9.39
CA ASN A 164 4.22 -16.48 8.82
C ASN A 164 3.38 -16.89 7.60
N GLU A 165 3.93 -17.75 6.74
CA GLU A 165 3.24 -18.23 5.53
C GLU A 165 1.87 -18.84 5.82
N LYS A 166 1.74 -19.62 6.90
CA LYS A 166 0.48 -20.22 7.34
C LYS A 166 -0.62 -19.19 7.64
N ASP A 167 -0.24 -18.01 8.10
CA ASP A 167 -1.19 -16.94 8.40
C ASP A 167 -1.71 -16.30 7.10
N TYR A 168 -0.88 -16.17 6.08
CA TYR A 168 -1.32 -15.69 4.76
C TYR A 168 -2.28 -16.66 4.07
N ILE A 169 -2.09 -17.97 4.24
CA ILE A 169 -3.09 -18.99 3.82
C ILE A 169 -4.44 -18.71 4.49
N LYS A 170 -4.45 -18.52 5.82
CA LYS A 170 -5.70 -18.24 6.56
C LYS A 170 -6.37 -16.94 6.09
N ILE A 171 -5.57 -15.89 5.84
CA ILE A 171 -6.09 -14.61 5.31
C ILE A 171 -6.78 -14.84 3.97
N GLY A 172 -6.13 -15.52 3.03
CA GLY A 172 -6.67 -15.82 1.72
C GLY A 172 -7.99 -16.61 1.79
N LEU A 173 -8.00 -17.67 2.59
CA LEU A 173 -9.21 -18.51 2.81
C LEU A 173 -10.35 -17.70 3.45
N SER A 174 -10.07 -16.83 4.42
CA SER A 174 -11.08 -16.01 5.08
C SER A 174 -11.69 -14.99 4.14
N ILE A 175 -10.88 -14.34 3.30
CA ILE A 175 -11.37 -13.42 2.26
C ILE A 175 -12.28 -14.17 1.30
N ARG A 176 -11.84 -15.31 0.79
CA ARG A 176 -12.61 -16.14 -0.13
C ARG A 176 -13.94 -16.58 0.48
N ARG A 177 -13.94 -17.02 1.75
CA ARG A 177 -15.16 -17.43 2.46
C ARG A 177 -16.18 -16.29 2.50
N ILE A 178 -15.78 -15.12 2.96
CA ILE A 178 -16.69 -13.96 3.10
C ILE A 178 -17.26 -13.55 1.73
N LEU A 179 -16.43 -13.54 0.68
CA LEU A 179 -16.90 -13.19 -0.66
C LEU A 179 -17.87 -14.24 -1.22
N ASN A 180 -17.66 -15.53 -0.95
CA ASN A 180 -18.59 -16.58 -1.33
C ASN A 180 -19.94 -16.44 -0.60
N GLU A 181 -19.94 -16.10 0.69
CA GLU A 181 -21.16 -15.88 1.47
C GLU A 181 -22.01 -14.73 0.90
N TYR A 182 -21.39 -13.66 0.44
CA TYR A 182 -22.13 -12.60 -0.29
C TYR A 182 -22.73 -13.11 -1.60
N ALA A 183 -22.00 -13.94 -2.33
CA ALA A 183 -22.49 -14.48 -3.59
C ALA A 183 -23.66 -15.47 -3.37
N GLU A 184 -23.60 -16.28 -2.32
CA GLU A 184 -24.70 -17.18 -1.99
C GLU A 184 -25.96 -16.42 -1.56
N LYS A 185 -25.80 -15.37 -0.77
CA LYS A 185 -26.90 -14.50 -0.38
C LYS A 185 -27.54 -13.83 -1.60
N TRP A 186 -26.73 -13.24 -2.48
CA TRP A 186 -27.20 -12.67 -3.74
C TRP A 186 -28.00 -13.67 -4.60
N LYS A 187 -27.49 -14.91 -4.74
CA LYS A 187 -28.19 -15.94 -5.48
C LYS A 187 -29.52 -16.35 -4.85
N SER A 188 -29.60 -16.36 -3.52
CA SER A 188 -30.85 -16.70 -2.81
C SER A 188 -31.90 -15.61 -2.99
N GLU A 189 -31.51 -14.32 -2.98
CA GLU A 189 -32.41 -13.18 -3.17
C GLU A 189 -32.90 -13.05 -4.63
N ASN A 190 -32.11 -13.49 -5.62
CA ASN A 190 -32.47 -13.42 -7.04
C ASN A 190 -33.12 -14.70 -7.58
N LYS A 191 -33.35 -15.71 -6.75
CA LYS A 191 -34.10 -16.93 -7.12
C LYS A 191 -35.60 -16.83 -6.75
N SER A 192 -36.02 -15.75 -6.13
CA SER A 192 -37.41 -15.43 -5.80
C SER A 192 -38.03 -14.52 -6.85
#